data_1000f1fa6ce7a43bbdb4646c0fadd7df
#
_entry.id   1000f1fa6ce7a43bbdb4646c0fadd7df
#
_cell.length_a   1.000
_cell.length_b   1.000
_cell.length_c   1.000
_cell.angle_alpha   90.00
_cell.angle_beta   90.00
_cell.angle_gamma   90.00
#
_symmetry.space_group_name_H-M   'P 1'
#
loop_
_entity.id
_entity.type
_entity.pdbx_description
1 polymer ?
#
loop_
_entity_poly.entity_id
_entity_poly.type
_entity_poly.pdbx_seq_one_letter_code
_entity_poly.pdbx_strand_id
1 'polypeptide(L)'
;MILFIVLSVIFVLVCMFHNQGVPIWLFHQVNDTTSNTKSETLDAFFSFLSEKKYHTHTLKEIDILFKAGKKLPGKSVVLTFDDGYYDNYGIVFPLLKKYNLKAIFFVNTLFIKEKAERPLVQIQHSDALNAQLISNYFKGQDATSSQYISWEEINEMEASGLVDIQCHSHRHGMVFSNTDFKNSVSSNGVSSGDYFVLDGDPE
;
A
#
# COMPACT_ATOMS: atom_id res chain seq x y z
N MET A 1 27.94 38.73 21.66
CA MET A 1 28.23 37.92 20.46
C MET A 1 28.07 36.41 20.70
N ILE A 2 28.77 35.82 21.67
CA ILE A 2 28.69 34.38 21.99
C ILE A 2 27.26 33.90 22.33
N LEU A 3 26.53 34.64 23.17
CA LEU A 3 25.16 34.30 23.58
C LEU A 3 24.21 34.27 22.37
N PHE A 4 24.37 35.16 21.41
CA PHE A 4 23.53 35.19 20.19
C PHE A 4 23.82 33.99 19.29
N ILE A 5 25.08 33.59 19.17
CA ILE A 5 25.47 32.39 18.42
C ILE A 5 24.89 31.12 19.07
N VAL A 6 24.99 31.01 20.39
CA VAL A 6 24.41 29.87 21.13
C VAL A 6 22.90 29.78 20.97
N LEU A 7 22.18 30.91 21.09
CA LEU A 7 20.73 30.95 20.88
C LEU A 7 20.32 30.59 19.43
N SER A 8 21.10 31.06 18.44
CA SER A 8 20.85 30.72 17.04
C SER A 8 21.08 29.22 16.76
N VAL A 9 22.15 28.64 17.33
CA VAL A 9 22.39 27.19 17.21
C VAL A 9 21.30 26.37 17.89
N ILE A 10 20.88 26.76 19.09
CA ILE A 10 19.78 26.13 19.82
C ILE A 10 18.47 26.23 18.98
N PHE A 11 18.19 27.40 18.42
CA PHE A 11 17.01 27.60 17.56
C PHE A 11 17.03 26.71 16.33
N VAL A 12 18.17 26.64 15.61
CA VAL A 12 18.36 25.76 14.47
C VAL A 12 18.21 24.29 14.87
N LEU A 13 18.80 23.86 15.97
CA LEU A 13 18.65 22.50 16.49
C LEU A 13 17.18 22.21 16.86
N VAL A 14 16.52 23.12 17.54
CA VAL A 14 15.07 22.97 17.86
C VAL A 14 14.26 22.88 16.60
N CYS A 15 14.51 23.70 15.56
CA CYS A 15 13.81 23.61 14.28
C CYS A 15 14.08 22.29 13.55
N MET A 16 15.34 21.81 13.57
CA MET A 16 15.71 20.53 12.96
C MET A 16 15.05 19.32 13.65
N PHE A 17 14.86 19.38 14.96
CA PHE A 17 14.23 18.30 15.73
C PHE A 17 12.71 18.47 15.91
N HIS A 18 12.14 19.64 15.65
CA HIS A 18 10.72 19.92 15.90
C HIS A 18 9.79 19.55 14.74
N ASN A 19 10.34 19.42 13.54
CA ASN A 19 9.57 19.15 12.30
C ASN A 19 9.98 17.83 11.62
N GLN A 20 10.29 16.80 12.38
CA GLN A 20 10.47 15.48 11.77
C GLN A 20 9.09 14.90 11.44
N GLY A 21 8.76 14.88 10.15
CA GLY A 21 7.63 14.11 9.66
C GLY A 21 7.84 12.62 9.95
N VAL A 22 6.75 11.87 10.00
CA VAL A 22 6.80 10.40 10.12
C VAL A 22 7.01 9.83 8.72
N PRO A 23 8.07 9.04 8.47
CA PRO A 23 8.28 8.42 7.17
C PRO A 23 7.17 7.40 6.89
N ILE A 24 6.67 7.43 5.66
CA ILE A 24 5.73 6.45 5.12
C ILE A 24 6.47 5.64 4.08
N TRP A 25 6.49 4.32 4.24
CA TRP A 25 7.05 3.38 3.27
C TRP A 25 5.93 2.72 2.51
N LEU A 26 5.86 3.01 1.21
CA LEU A 26 4.86 2.49 0.29
C LEU A 26 5.40 1.28 -0.45
N PHE A 27 4.64 0.20 -0.39
CA PHE A 27 4.87 -1.04 -1.13
C PHE A 27 3.61 -1.40 -1.95
N HIS A 28 3.76 -2.27 -2.92
CA HIS A 28 2.66 -2.89 -3.65
C HIS A 28 2.79 -4.41 -3.55
N GLN A 29 3.46 -5.02 -4.53
CA GLN A 29 3.72 -6.45 -4.56
C GLN A 29 5.00 -6.81 -3.81
N VAL A 30 4.98 -7.97 -3.15
CA VAL A 30 6.13 -8.56 -2.50
C VAL A 30 6.26 -10.02 -2.93
N ASN A 31 7.10 -10.29 -3.93
CA ASN A 31 7.36 -11.65 -4.38
C ASN A 31 8.74 -11.76 -5.01
N ASP A 32 9.23 -12.99 -5.18
CA ASP A 32 10.61 -13.24 -5.61
C ASP A 32 10.77 -13.30 -7.14
N THR A 33 9.69 -13.23 -7.89
CA THR A 33 9.68 -13.40 -9.34
C THR A 33 9.52 -12.11 -10.14
N THR A 34 8.44 -11.38 -9.91
CA THR A 34 8.03 -10.24 -10.74
C THR A 34 8.14 -8.89 -10.03
N SER A 35 8.12 -8.88 -8.68
CA SER A 35 8.15 -7.65 -7.90
C SER A 35 9.55 -7.05 -7.76
N ASN A 36 9.58 -5.72 -7.62
CA ASN A 36 10.78 -4.98 -7.21
C ASN A 36 11.13 -5.22 -5.73
N THR A 37 10.15 -5.61 -4.90
CA THR A 37 10.35 -5.91 -3.49
C THR A 37 10.37 -7.42 -3.30
N LYS A 38 11.53 -7.96 -2.96
CA LYS A 38 11.71 -9.38 -2.67
C LYS A 38 11.30 -9.70 -1.23
N SER A 39 10.81 -10.92 -1.01
CA SER A 39 10.41 -11.39 0.33
C SER A 39 11.57 -11.31 1.33
N GLU A 40 12.78 -11.71 0.93
CA GLU A 40 13.99 -11.62 1.75
C GLU A 40 14.35 -10.17 2.12
N THR A 41 14.20 -9.23 1.18
CA THR A 41 14.47 -7.81 1.42
C THR A 41 13.49 -7.24 2.44
N LEU A 42 12.20 -7.60 2.33
CA LEU A 42 11.19 -7.16 3.28
C LEU A 42 11.41 -7.79 4.67
N ASP A 43 11.76 -9.07 4.73
CA ASP A 43 12.09 -9.76 6.00
C ASP A 43 13.24 -9.06 6.72
N ALA A 44 14.33 -8.75 6.00
CA ALA A 44 15.47 -8.01 6.54
C ALA A 44 15.08 -6.60 7.01
N PHE A 45 14.24 -5.90 6.27
CA PHE A 45 13.75 -4.57 6.65
C PHE A 45 12.87 -4.62 7.90
N PHE A 46 11.96 -5.58 8.01
CA PHE A 46 11.11 -5.75 9.20
C PHE A 46 11.92 -6.18 10.42
N SER A 47 12.92 -7.04 10.25
CA SER A 47 13.90 -7.37 11.31
C SER A 47 14.58 -6.12 11.83
N PHE A 48 15.10 -5.27 10.93
CA PHE A 48 15.71 -3.99 11.29
C PHE A 48 14.76 -3.08 12.06
N LEU A 49 13.52 -2.90 11.61
CA LEU A 49 12.54 -2.07 12.32
C LEU A 49 12.28 -2.58 13.74
N SER A 50 12.10 -3.90 13.89
CA SER A 50 11.85 -4.55 15.18
C SER A 50 13.06 -4.42 16.11
N GLU A 51 14.27 -4.75 15.66
CA GLU A 51 15.51 -4.66 16.44
C GLU A 51 15.83 -3.22 16.89
N LYS A 52 15.59 -2.25 16.01
CA LYS A 52 15.77 -0.83 16.31
C LYS A 52 14.63 -0.19 17.09
N LYS A 53 13.60 -0.98 17.42
CA LYS A 53 12.42 -0.57 18.20
C LYS A 53 11.67 0.60 17.53
N TYR A 54 11.43 0.49 16.23
CA TYR A 54 10.53 1.39 15.53
C TYR A 54 9.07 1.07 15.90
N HIS A 55 8.25 2.10 15.97
CA HIS A 55 6.81 2.01 16.20
C HIS A 55 6.09 2.08 14.86
N THR A 56 5.41 1.02 14.48
CA THR A 56 4.51 1.02 13.33
C THR A 56 3.07 1.26 13.77
N HIS A 57 2.28 1.90 12.94
CA HIS A 57 0.93 2.37 13.31
C HIS A 57 -0.10 2.00 12.26
N THR A 58 -1.31 1.72 12.71
CA THR A 58 -2.52 1.70 11.88
C THR A 58 -3.03 3.14 11.67
N LEU A 59 -3.82 3.37 10.63
CA LEU A 59 -4.43 4.68 10.39
C LEU A 59 -5.38 5.07 11.53
N LYS A 60 -6.08 4.09 12.09
CA LYS A 60 -6.96 4.27 13.25
C LYS A 60 -6.20 4.78 14.49
N GLU A 61 -5.01 4.24 14.76
CA GLU A 61 -4.17 4.71 15.89
C GLU A 61 -3.66 6.13 15.64
N ILE A 62 -3.26 6.42 14.40
CA ILE A 62 -2.84 7.76 13.99
C ILE A 62 -3.98 8.76 14.21
N ASP A 63 -5.19 8.45 13.74
CA ASP A 63 -6.38 9.31 13.89
C ASP A 63 -6.71 9.59 15.34
N ILE A 64 -6.67 8.56 16.21
CA ILE A 64 -6.90 8.72 17.66
C ILE A 64 -5.88 9.68 18.27
N LEU A 65 -4.60 9.56 17.93
CA LEU A 65 -3.56 10.44 18.46
C LEU A 65 -3.73 11.88 17.96
N PHE A 66 -4.02 12.05 16.66
CA PHE A 66 -4.30 13.37 16.10
C PHE A 66 -5.49 14.07 16.74
N LYS A 67 -6.61 13.37 16.89
CA LYS A 67 -7.82 13.91 17.56
C LYS A 67 -7.57 14.28 19.03
N ALA A 68 -6.66 13.56 19.69
CA ALA A 68 -6.24 13.87 21.05
C ALA A 68 -5.18 14.99 21.15
N GLY A 69 -4.76 15.59 20.02
CA GLY A 69 -3.67 16.59 19.97
C GLY A 69 -2.30 16.03 20.35
N LYS A 70 -2.13 14.70 20.29
CA LYS A 70 -0.89 14.01 20.64
C LYS A 70 -0.03 13.76 19.40
N LYS A 71 1.29 13.83 19.58
CA LYS A 71 2.26 13.45 18.55
C LYS A 71 2.47 11.93 18.55
N LEU A 72 2.83 11.38 17.41
CA LEU A 72 3.31 10.02 17.33
C LEU A 72 4.63 9.88 18.12
N PRO A 73 4.89 8.69 18.71
CA PRO A 73 6.14 8.41 19.41
C PRO A 73 7.38 8.67 18.54
N GLY A 74 8.52 8.91 19.15
CA GLY A 74 9.78 8.92 18.42
C GLY A 74 10.03 7.57 17.73
N LYS A 75 10.76 7.56 16.61
CA LYS A 75 10.96 6.37 15.76
C LYS A 75 9.65 5.77 15.22
N SER A 76 8.63 6.60 14.98
CA SER A 76 7.43 6.14 14.28
C SER A 76 7.67 6.03 12.78
N VAL A 77 7.07 5.00 12.18
CA VAL A 77 7.06 4.75 10.74
C VAL A 77 5.68 4.20 10.35
N VAL A 78 5.21 4.53 9.16
CA VAL A 78 3.99 3.97 8.60
C VAL A 78 4.36 3.06 7.43
N LEU A 79 3.83 1.85 7.44
CA LEU A 79 4.00 0.87 6.37
C LEU A 79 2.68 0.78 5.60
N THR A 80 2.71 1.01 4.29
CA THR A 80 1.52 0.92 3.44
C THR A 80 1.74 -0.06 2.31
N PHE A 81 0.70 -0.82 1.98
CA PHE A 81 0.69 -1.79 0.88
C PHE A 81 -0.55 -1.53 0.04
N ASP A 82 -0.35 -1.20 -1.23
CA ASP A 82 -1.42 -0.84 -2.13
C ASP A 82 -1.90 -2.03 -2.98
N ASP A 83 -3.06 -1.87 -3.59
CA ASP A 83 -3.74 -2.75 -4.54
C ASP A 83 -4.40 -4.01 -3.95
N GLY A 84 -3.97 -4.50 -2.80
CA GLY A 84 -4.54 -5.69 -2.17
C GLY A 84 -4.17 -6.99 -2.88
N TYR A 85 -2.94 -7.12 -3.37
CA TYR A 85 -2.43 -8.36 -3.94
C TYR A 85 -2.36 -9.49 -2.90
N TYR A 86 -2.48 -10.73 -3.35
CA TYR A 86 -2.44 -11.90 -2.46
C TYR A 86 -1.13 -12.02 -1.67
N ASP A 87 0.00 -11.62 -2.23
CA ASP A 87 1.28 -11.65 -1.53
C ASP A 87 1.28 -10.81 -0.25
N ASN A 88 0.42 -9.80 -0.16
CA ASN A 88 0.22 -9.04 1.06
C ASN A 88 -0.35 -9.93 2.19
N TYR A 89 -1.22 -10.88 1.87
CA TYR A 89 -1.67 -11.89 2.84
C TYR A 89 -0.66 -13.03 2.98
N GLY A 90 -0.18 -13.58 1.87
CA GLY A 90 0.63 -14.80 1.86
C GLY A 90 2.07 -14.61 2.34
N ILE A 91 2.63 -13.41 2.19
CA ILE A 91 4.03 -13.10 2.53
C ILE A 91 4.12 -12.00 3.59
N VAL A 92 3.47 -10.84 3.35
CA VAL A 92 3.63 -9.68 4.23
C VAL A 92 3.00 -9.92 5.60
N PHE A 93 1.77 -10.43 5.66
CA PHE A 93 1.07 -10.65 6.93
C PHE A 93 1.78 -11.64 7.87
N PRO A 94 2.32 -12.79 7.42
CA PRO A 94 3.18 -13.62 8.24
C PRO A 94 4.42 -12.89 8.80
N LEU A 95 5.04 -12.00 8.01
CA LEU A 95 6.17 -11.20 8.45
C LEU A 95 5.75 -10.14 9.48
N LEU A 96 4.60 -9.49 9.31
CA LEU A 96 4.05 -8.59 10.32
C LEU A 96 3.81 -9.31 11.66
N LYS A 97 3.27 -10.53 11.61
CA LYS A 97 3.11 -11.38 12.82
C LYS A 97 4.46 -11.72 13.45
N LYS A 98 5.45 -12.14 12.63
CA LYS A 98 6.79 -12.52 13.08
C LYS A 98 7.50 -11.40 13.85
N TYR A 99 7.38 -10.16 13.38
CA TYR A 99 8.08 -9.01 13.95
C TYR A 99 7.22 -8.12 14.84
N ASN A 100 5.94 -8.48 15.01
CA ASN A 100 4.94 -7.69 15.74
C ASN A 100 4.87 -6.23 15.23
N LEU A 101 4.80 -6.08 13.92
CA LEU A 101 4.68 -4.79 13.22
C LEU A 101 3.26 -4.61 12.70
N LYS A 102 2.87 -3.36 12.49
CA LYS A 102 1.57 -2.98 11.95
C LYS A 102 1.72 -2.37 10.56
N ALA A 103 0.71 -2.54 9.71
CA ALA A 103 0.66 -1.95 8.38
C ALA A 103 -0.77 -1.54 8.00
N ILE A 104 -0.88 -0.72 6.97
CA ILE A 104 -2.13 -0.29 6.35
C ILE A 104 -2.15 -0.88 4.94
N PHE A 105 -3.23 -1.58 4.59
CA PHE A 105 -3.41 -2.12 3.24
C PHE A 105 -4.54 -1.37 2.55
N PHE A 106 -4.25 -0.80 1.38
CA PHE A 106 -5.22 -0.13 0.53
C PHE A 106 -5.64 -1.07 -0.60
N VAL A 107 -6.91 -1.45 -0.63
CA VAL A 107 -7.39 -2.53 -1.50
C VAL A 107 -8.31 -2.04 -2.61
N ASN A 108 -8.25 -2.69 -3.77
CA ASN A 108 -9.16 -2.48 -4.90
C ASN A 108 -10.34 -3.43 -4.78
N THR A 109 -11.51 -2.92 -4.40
CA THR A 109 -12.64 -3.75 -3.98
C THR A 109 -13.28 -4.58 -5.09
N LEU A 110 -13.13 -4.20 -6.36
CA LEU A 110 -13.66 -4.96 -7.50
C LEU A 110 -13.04 -6.36 -7.64
N PHE A 111 -11.75 -6.50 -7.32
CA PHE A 111 -10.98 -7.71 -7.62
C PHE A 111 -11.06 -8.78 -6.53
N ILE A 112 -11.70 -8.46 -5.40
CA ILE A 112 -11.73 -9.27 -4.19
C ILE A 112 -12.82 -10.34 -4.28
N LYS A 113 -12.48 -11.61 -4.06
CA LYS A 113 -13.41 -12.72 -3.88
C LYS A 113 -13.91 -12.82 -2.45
N GLU A 114 -15.11 -13.40 -2.25
CA GLU A 114 -15.55 -13.76 -0.89
C GLU A 114 -14.57 -14.72 -0.24
N LYS A 115 -14.23 -15.78 -0.96
CA LYS A 115 -13.27 -16.79 -0.55
C LYS A 115 -12.38 -17.16 -1.72
N ALA A 116 -11.09 -17.17 -1.50
CA ALA A 116 -10.16 -17.58 -2.54
C ALA A 116 -9.73 -19.04 -2.31
N GLU A 117 -10.03 -19.92 -3.26
CA GLU A 117 -9.34 -21.20 -3.35
C GLU A 117 -7.90 -20.92 -3.85
N ARG A 118 -6.93 -21.36 -3.06
CA ARG A 118 -5.50 -21.18 -3.33
C ARG A 118 -4.85 -22.53 -3.66
N PRO A 119 -5.00 -23.09 -4.86
CA PRO A 119 -4.01 -24.05 -5.32
C PRO A 119 -2.67 -23.33 -5.32
N LEU A 120 -1.55 -24.04 -5.10
CA LEU A 120 -0.18 -23.50 -5.11
C LEU A 120 0.11 -22.81 -6.46
N VAL A 121 -0.45 -21.63 -6.68
CA VAL A 121 -0.32 -20.86 -7.91
C VAL A 121 0.79 -19.85 -7.72
N GLN A 122 1.74 -19.87 -8.66
CA GLN A 122 2.66 -18.74 -8.80
C GLN A 122 1.83 -17.47 -9.00
N ILE A 123 2.03 -16.49 -8.14
CA ILE A 123 1.39 -15.20 -8.26
C ILE A 123 1.95 -14.52 -9.52
N GLN A 124 1.11 -14.37 -10.53
CA GLN A 124 1.45 -13.67 -11.76
C GLN A 124 0.59 -12.42 -11.88
N HIS A 125 1.06 -11.34 -11.30
CA HIS A 125 0.42 -10.04 -11.50
C HIS A 125 0.91 -9.43 -12.81
N SER A 126 -0.03 -8.94 -13.61
CA SER A 126 0.28 -8.17 -14.80
C SER A 126 -0.80 -7.11 -15.02
N ASP A 127 -0.41 -5.99 -15.61
CA ASP A 127 -1.36 -4.95 -16.06
C ASP A 127 -2.41 -5.54 -17.01
N ALA A 128 -2.04 -6.57 -17.78
CA ALA A 128 -2.95 -7.30 -18.65
C ALA A 128 -4.07 -8.00 -17.87
N LEU A 129 -3.78 -8.56 -16.68
CA LEU A 129 -4.82 -9.16 -15.84
C LEU A 129 -5.78 -8.09 -15.35
N ASN A 130 -5.29 -6.96 -14.86
CA ASN A 130 -6.14 -5.86 -14.38
C ASN A 130 -7.05 -5.34 -15.49
N ALA A 131 -6.50 -5.09 -16.68
CA ALA A 131 -7.28 -4.66 -17.83
C ALA A 131 -8.36 -5.68 -18.22
N GLN A 132 -8.05 -6.98 -18.14
CA GLN A 132 -9.03 -8.02 -18.41
C GLN A 132 -10.14 -8.06 -17.36
N LEU A 133 -9.82 -7.96 -16.07
CA LEU A 133 -10.81 -7.94 -14.99
C LEU A 133 -11.74 -6.74 -15.09
N ILE A 134 -11.20 -5.56 -15.40
CA ILE A 134 -11.98 -4.35 -15.67
C ILE A 134 -12.90 -4.57 -16.88
N SER A 135 -12.38 -5.11 -17.98
CA SER A 135 -13.19 -5.44 -19.15
C SER A 135 -14.33 -6.44 -18.85
N ASN A 136 -14.06 -7.44 -18.00
CA ASN A 136 -15.06 -8.39 -17.54
C ASN A 136 -16.18 -7.69 -16.77
N TYR A 137 -15.84 -6.76 -15.87
CA TYR A 137 -16.81 -5.97 -15.12
C TYR A 137 -17.80 -5.23 -16.06
N PHE A 138 -17.29 -4.53 -17.07
CA PHE A 138 -18.14 -3.81 -18.03
C PHE A 138 -18.98 -4.72 -18.92
N LYS A 139 -18.62 -6.01 -19.04
CA LYS A 139 -19.40 -7.03 -19.73
C LYS A 139 -20.39 -7.76 -18.80
N GLY A 140 -20.48 -7.36 -17.53
CA GLY A 140 -21.30 -8.06 -16.54
C GLY A 140 -20.79 -9.47 -16.20
N GLN A 141 -19.49 -9.71 -16.37
CA GLN A 141 -18.82 -10.96 -16.05
C GLN A 141 -18.07 -10.85 -14.72
N ASP A 142 -17.62 -12.00 -14.16
CA ASP A 142 -16.82 -12.02 -12.94
C ASP A 142 -15.50 -11.27 -13.16
N ALA A 143 -15.28 -10.24 -12.35
CA ALA A 143 -14.09 -9.40 -12.34
C ALA A 143 -13.18 -9.71 -11.15
N THR A 144 -13.48 -10.71 -10.34
CA THR A 144 -12.66 -11.08 -9.17
C THR A 144 -11.54 -12.06 -9.55
N SER A 145 -10.47 -12.07 -8.76
CA SER A 145 -9.34 -12.95 -9.02
C SER A 145 -8.66 -13.46 -7.75
N SER A 146 -8.19 -14.71 -7.80
CA SER A 146 -7.36 -15.29 -6.73
C SER A 146 -5.97 -14.66 -6.63
N GLN A 147 -5.60 -13.75 -7.52
CA GLN A 147 -4.36 -12.97 -7.43
C GLN A 147 -4.46 -11.84 -6.39
N TYR A 148 -5.67 -11.52 -5.94
CA TYR A 148 -5.95 -10.56 -4.89
C TYR A 148 -6.35 -11.25 -3.60
N ILE A 149 -6.24 -10.57 -2.47
CA ILE A 149 -6.74 -11.03 -1.17
C ILE A 149 -8.26 -11.26 -1.26
N SER A 150 -8.79 -12.14 -0.43
CA SER A 150 -10.23 -12.38 -0.30
C SER A 150 -10.81 -11.67 0.92
N TRP A 151 -12.15 -11.51 0.97
CA TRP A 151 -12.83 -10.95 2.14
C TRP A 151 -12.59 -11.80 3.40
N GLU A 152 -12.48 -13.14 3.28
CA GLU A 152 -12.15 -14.01 4.39
C GLU A 152 -10.75 -13.70 4.96
N GLU A 153 -9.76 -13.51 4.08
CA GLU A 153 -8.38 -13.15 4.46
C GLU A 153 -8.28 -11.72 5.03
N ILE A 154 -9.04 -10.77 4.50
CA ILE A 154 -9.18 -9.41 5.05
C ILE A 154 -9.66 -9.47 6.49
N ASN A 155 -10.75 -10.22 6.75
CA ASN A 155 -11.29 -10.35 8.09
C ASN A 155 -10.28 -10.98 9.07
N GLU A 156 -9.48 -11.96 8.64
CA GLU A 156 -8.39 -12.53 9.46
C GLU A 156 -7.33 -11.48 9.79
N MET A 157 -6.89 -10.71 8.79
CA MET A 157 -5.89 -9.67 8.97
C MET A 157 -6.35 -8.57 9.93
N GLU A 158 -7.56 -8.07 9.77
CA GLU A 158 -8.12 -7.06 10.67
C GLU A 158 -8.31 -7.58 12.10
N ALA A 159 -8.80 -8.81 12.25
CA ALA A 159 -8.97 -9.46 13.56
C ALA A 159 -7.65 -9.60 14.33
N SER A 160 -6.52 -9.66 13.64
CA SER A 160 -5.19 -9.71 14.25
C SER A 160 -4.80 -8.41 14.97
N GLY A 161 -5.38 -7.28 14.59
CA GLY A 161 -5.01 -5.93 15.04
C GLY A 161 -3.67 -5.43 14.49
N LEU A 162 -3.03 -6.16 13.57
CA LEU A 162 -1.77 -5.77 12.95
C LEU A 162 -1.97 -5.08 11.60
N VAL A 163 -3.10 -5.31 10.95
CA VAL A 163 -3.42 -4.74 9.63
C VAL A 163 -4.67 -3.87 9.73
N ASP A 164 -4.61 -2.71 9.12
CA ASP A 164 -5.73 -1.79 8.94
C ASP A 164 -6.06 -1.76 7.44
N ILE A 165 -7.27 -2.22 7.08
CA ILE A 165 -7.70 -2.29 5.68
C ILE A 165 -8.43 -1.01 5.30
N GLN A 166 -7.99 -0.41 4.21
CA GLN A 166 -8.53 0.82 3.66
C GLN A 166 -8.88 0.64 2.18
N CYS A 167 -9.78 1.45 1.67
CA CYS A 167 -10.12 1.45 0.24
C CYS A 167 -9.06 2.22 -0.56
N HIS A 168 -8.43 1.57 -1.54
CA HIS A 168 -7.58 2.24 -2.52
C HIS A 168 -8.46 2.87 -3.61
N SER A 169 -9.28 2.02 -4.22
CA SER A 169 -10.28 2.40 -5.22
C SER A 169 -11.26 1.23 -5.41
N HIS A 170 -12.27 1.42 -6.26
CA HIS A 170 -13.10 0.29 -6.66
C HIS A 170 -12.44 -0.53 -7.79
N ARG A 171 -11.94 0.14 -8.84
CA ARG A 171 -11.51 -0.49 -10.10
C ARG A 171 -10.05 -0.27 -10.45
N HIS A 172 -9.31 0.45 -9.64
CA HIS A 172 -7.95 0.93 -9.98
C HIS A 172 -7.93 1.73 -11.31
N GLY A 173 -9.03 2.40 -11.61
CA GLY A 173 -9.16 3.19 -12.82
C GLY A 173 -8.54 4.58 -12.66
N MET A 174 -7.91 5.08 -13.70
CA MET A 174 -7.50 6.49 -13.80
C MET A 174 -8.50 7.24 -14.66
N VAL A 175 -8.78 8.50 -14.29
CA VAL A 175 -9.55 9.45 -15.10
C VAL A 175 -8.61 10.48 -15.65
N PHE A 176 -8.73 10.80 -16.93
CA PHE A 176 -8.00 11.90 -17.51
C PHE A 176 -8.61 13.22 -17.04
N SER A 177 -7.78 14.12 -16.51
CA SER A 177 -8.23 15.43 -16.02
C SER A 177 -8.47 16.45 -17.15
N ASN A 178 -8.03 16.15 -18.40
CA ASN A 178 -8.25 16.97 -19.58
C ASN A 178 -8.15 16.14 -20.87
N THR A 179 -8.58 16.71 -21.98
CA THR A 179 -8.55 16.11 -23.33
C THR A 179 -7.21 16.28 -24.08
N ASP A 180 -6.19 16.85 -23.45
CA ASP A 180 -4.90 17.07 -24.07
C ASP A 180 -4.05 15.80 -24.06
N PHE A 181 -4.18 14.97 -25.08
CA PHE A 181 -3.30 13.83 -25.32
C PHE A 181 -1.90 14.32 -25.72
N LYS A 182 -0.98 14.34 -24.78
CA LYS A 182 0.42 14.72 -25.06
C LYS A 182 1.32 13.58 -25.50
N ASN A 183 0.87 12.32 -25.42
CA ASN A 183 1.66 11.18 -25.84
C ASN A 183 0.81 10.19 -26.63
N SER A 184 1.30 9.82 -27.81
CA SER A 184 0.76 8.74 -28.61
C SER A 184 1.03 7.40 -27.92
N VAL A 185 0.04 6.52 -27.90
CA VAL A 185 0.20 5.11 -27.52
C VAL A 185 1.26 4.50 -28.43
N SER A 186 2.37 4.05 -27.88
CA SER A 186 3.37 3.34 -28.67
C SER A 186 2.85 1.95 -29.04
N SER A 187 3.17 1.49 -30.24
CA SER A 187 2.75 0.18 -30.76
C SER A 187 3.30 -1.02 -29.98
N ASN A 188 4.04 -0.83 -28.91
CA ASN A 188 4.76 -1.87 -28.16
C ASN A 188 4.17 -2.20 -26.79
N GLY A 189 2.91 -1.88 -26.56
CA GLY A 189 2.22 -2.22 -25.32
C GLY A 189 1.90 -1.00 -24.46
N VAL A 190 0.87 -1.18 -23.66
CA VAL A 190 0.40 -0.20 -22.68
C VAL A 190 1.46 -0.11 -21.59
N SER A 191 2.02 1.08 -21.39
CA SER A 191 2.89 1.31 -20.23
C SER A 191 2.04 1.37 -18.95
N SER A 192 2.64 1.17 -17.80
CA SER A 192 1.96 1.23 -16.49
C SER A 192 1.26 2.58 -16.18
N GLY A 193 1.23 3.49 -17.11
CA GLY A 193 0.54 4.78 -17.04
C GLY A 193 -0.56 4.98 -18.08
N ASP A 194 -0.79 3.98 -18.95
CA ASP A 194 -1.77 4.10 -20.04
C ASP A 194 -3.09 3.39 -19.66
N TYR A 195 -4.08 4.15 -19.25
CA TYR A 195 -5.40 3.64 -18.90
C TYR A 195 -6.44 4.14 -19.86
N PHE A 196 -7.34 3.26 -20.26
CA PHE A 196 -8.45 3.58 -21.15
C PHE A 196 -9.69 3.95 -20.34
N VAL A 197 -10.30 5.08 -20.65
CA VAL A 197 -11.70 5.33 -20.29
C VAL A 197 -12.54 4.55 -21.30
N LEU A 198 -13.31 3.59 -20.82
CA LEU A 198 -14.26 2.90 -21.66
C LEU A 198 -15.52 3.77 -21.81
N ASP A 199 -15.97 3.97 -23.05
CA ASP A 199 -17.25 4.62 -23.36
C ASP A 199 -18.37 3.94 -22.57
N GLY A 200 -19.11 4.71 -21.77
CA GLY A 200 -20.23 4.22 -20.98
C GLY A 200 -20.01 4.17 -19.46
N ASP A 201 -18.89 4.70 -18.96
CA ASP A 201 -18.72 4.90 -17.52
C ASP A 201 -19.71 5.99 -17.04
N PRO A 202 -20.64 5.69 -16.12
CA PRO A 202 -21.49 6.75 -15.56
C PRO A 202 -20.61 7.72 -14.76
N GLU A 203 -20.79 9.02 -14.96
CA GLU A 203 -20.19 10.09 -14.18
C GLU A 203 -20.50 9.99 -12.68
#